data_942662392a4a1c230adf363570ba2142
#
_entry.id   942662392a4a1c230adf363570ba2142
#
_cell.length_a   1.000
_cell.length_b   1.000
_cell.length_c   1.000
_cell.angle_alpha   90.00
_cell.angle_beta   90.00
_cell.angle_gamma   90.00
#
_symmetry.space_group_name_H-M   'P 1'
#
loop_
_entity.id
_entity.type
_entity.pdbx_description
1 polymer ?
#
loop_
_entity_poly.entity_id
_entity_poly.type
_entity_poly.pdbx_seq_one_letter_code
_entity_poly.pdbx_strand_id
1 'polypeptide(L)'
;MKKFISIAAVLTAVCLLGGCGSSGEKAAEATTESETAQIVPVEVDAEEYVELGEYKGITIEGASAEVTDEEVEEEIQNLVLDYVEYQEITDRDTVKDEDFVNIDYTCTIDGEENDSYSDTDIDTQIGSGEFTLGEGFEFEENLVGAKVGEPVKMELTFPEDYDDTDVAGKKCTMEVTVNAIEEEVVPELTDAFVKENTDCDTVEEYKKQTRKELEESAQSEAQDTNEQNMWEQVVANCKKIKEFPQDIVDQ
;
A
#
# COMPACT_ATOMS: atom_id res chain seq x y z
N MET A 1 16.95 45.04 20.52
CA MET A 1 16.89 43.72 21.19
C MET A 1 16.68 42.72 20.09
N LYS A 2 17.75 42.01 19.70
CA LYS A 2 17.70 40.98 18.67
C LYS A 2 17.01 39.77 19.29
N LYS A 3 15.87 39.36 18.73
CA LYS A 3 15.18 38.10 19.12
C LYS A 3 15.66 36.98 18.21
N PHE A 4 16.47 36.08 18.75
CA PHE A 4 16.82 34.84 18.09
C PHE A 4 15.65 33.87 18.25
N ILE A 5 15.16 33.34 17.14
CA ILE A 5 14.15 32.30 17.13
C ILE A 5 14.91 30.97 16.91
N SER A 6 15.06 30.20 18.00
CA SER A 6 15.60 28.85 17.91
C SER A 6 14.46 27.89 17.56
N ILE A 7 14.51 27.32 16.38
CA ILE A 7 13.63 26.20 16.01
C ILE A 7 14.32 24.91 16.45
N ALA A 8 13.89 24.38 17.59
CA ALA A 8 14.31 23.06 18.06
C ALA A 8 13.31 22.01 17.58
N ALA A 9 13.69 21.25 16.57
CA ALA A 9 12.95 20.04 16.20
C ALA A 9 13.28 18.92 17.19
N VAL A 10 12.32 18.54 18.03
CA VAL A 10 12.44 17.42 18.95
C VAL A 10 11.99 16.15 18.23
N LEU A 11 12.95 15.34 17.78
CA LEU A 11 12.68 13.97 17.34
C LEU A 11 12.82 13.03 18.56
N THR A 12 11.69 12.50 19.02
CA THR A 12 11.66 11.47 20.06
C THR A 12 11.95 10.11 19.45
N ALA A 13 13.17 9.61 19.67
CA ALA A 13 13.52 8.23 19.36
C ALA A 13 12.98 7.30 20.47
N VAL A 14 12.07 6.42 20.13
CA VAL A 14 11.62 5.33 21.01
C VAL A 14 12.60 4.17 20.90
N CYS A 15 13.44 4.00 21.92
CA CYS A 15 14.25 2.79 22.11
C CYS A 15 13.40 1.71 22.76
N LEU A 16 13.06 0.65 22.07
CA LEU A 16 12.54 -0.59 22.65
C LEU A 16 13.73 -1.48 23.05
N LEU A 17 14.00 -1.51 24.35
CA LEU A 17 14.86 -2.50 24.99
C LEU A 17 14.03 -3.75 25.29
N GLY A 18 14.30 -4.83 24.60
CA GLY A 18 13.83 -6.17 24.97
C GLY A 18 15.02 -7.10 25.13
N GLY A 19 15.22 -7.53 26.36
CA GLY A 19 16.43 -8.18 26.81
C GLY A 19 16.45 -9.70 26.81
N CYS A 20 17.64 -10.17 27.10
CA CYS A 20 18.11 -11.43 27.74
C CYS A 20 18.01 -12.75 26.98
N GLY A 21 19.18 -13.34 26.81
CA GLY A 21 19.36 -14.79 26.76
C GLY A 21 20.70 -15.24 26.18
N SER A 22 21.70 -15.25 27.02
CA SER A 22 22.85 -16.17 27.24
C SER A 22 23.35 -17.09 26.12
N SER A 23 24.64 -16.99 25.97
CA SER A 23 25.76 -17.92 25.76
C SER A 23 26.33 -18.10 24.34
N GLY A 24 27.56 -17.56 24.21
CA GLY A 24 28.76 -18.29 23.76
C GLY A 24 29.00 -18.40 22.26
N GLU A 25 29.86 -17.65 21.75
CA GLU A 25 31.14 -17.99 21.08
C GLU A 25 31.54 -16.96 20.00
N LYS A 26 32.83 -16.72 19.96
CA LYS A 26 33.56 -15.72 19.18
C LYS A 26 33.32 -15.83 17.67
N ALA A 27 33.04 -14.72 17.02
CA ALA A 27 33.51 -14.43 15.67
C ALA A 27 33.61 -12.92 15.43
N ALA A 28 34.81 -12.51 15.10
CA ALA A 28 35.30 -11.34 14.36
C ALA A 28 34.44 -10.07 14.26
N GLU A 29 34.96 -8.98 14.79
CA GLU A 29 34.64 -7.60 14.54
C GLU A 29 34.70 -7.28 13.04
N ALA A 30 33.53 -6.94 12.47
CA ALA A 30 33.49 -6.05 11.34
C ALA A 30 32.78 -4.77 11.82
N THR A 31 33.59 -3.79 12.20
CA THR A 31 33.17 -2.43 12.50
C THR A 31 32.63 -1.79 11.21
N THR A 32 31.32 -1.84 11.03
CA THR A 32 30.65 -0.91 10.13
C THR A 32 30.32 0.31 10.97
N GLU A 33 31.18 1.32 10.92
CA GLU A 33 30.89 2.67 11.40
C GLU A 33 29.71 3.20 10.56
N SER A 34 28.52 3.10 11.14
CA SER A 34 27.37 3.90 10.69
C SER A 34 27.69 5.35 11.09
N GLU A 35 28.19 6.14 10.16
CA GLU A 35 28.24 7.59 10.29
C GLU A 35 26.80 8.10 10.46
N THR A 36 26.39 8.24 11.70
CA THR A 36 25.24 9.09 12.04
C THR A 36 25.66 10.51 11.69
N ALA A 37 25.20 11.01 10.56
CA ALA A 37 25.35 12.40 10.20
C ALA A 37 24.75 13.24 11.35
N GLN A 38 25.60 13.88 12.13
CA GLN A 38 25.17 14.84 13.15
C GLN A 38 24.64 16.06 12.38
N ILE A 39 23.31 16.24 12.40
CA ILE A 39 22.69 17.49 11.94
C ILE A 39 23.18 18.57 12.87
N VAL A 40 24.15 19.35 12.41
CA VAL A 40 24.63 20.54 13.12
C VAL A 40 23.62 21.64 12.83
N PRO A 41 22.91 22.17 13.84
CA PRO A 41 21.99 23.26 13.61
C PRO A 41 22.77 24.49 13.09
N VAL A 42 22.47 24.89 11.85
CA VAL A 42 23.04 26.10 11.27
C VAL A 42 22.24 27.28 11.77
N GLU A 43 22.84 28.17 12.55
CA GLU A 43 22.21 29.42 12.94
C GLU A 43 22.19 30.37 11.74
N VAL A 44 21.02 30.63 11.18
CA VAL A 44 20.79 31.61 10.12
C VAL A 44 19.98 32.78 10.63
N ASP A 45 20.37 33.97 10.23
CA ASP A 45 19.55 35.17 10.42
C ASP A 45 18.51 35.18 9.28
N ALA A 46 17.29 34.73 9.57
CA ALA A 46 16.23 34.60 8.56
C ALA A 46 15.88 35.95 7.90
N GLU A 47 16.07 37.10 8.61
CA GLU A 47 15.79 38.45 8.10
C GLU A 47 16.72 38.81 6.93
N GLU A 48 17.88 38.18 6.81
CA GLU A 48 18.77 38.38 5.66
C GLU A 48 18.28 37.72 4.37
N TYR A 49 17.44 36.70 4.48
CA TYR A 49 17.00 35.85 3.35
C TYR A 49 15.56 36.12 2.92
N VAL A 50 14.70 36.47 3.87
CA VAL A 50 13.27 36.66 3.65
C VAL A 50 12.76 37.92 4.34
N GLU A 51 12.07 38.75 3.57
CA GLU A 51 11.26 39.85 4.11
C GLU A 51 9.83 39.33 4.36
N LEU A 52 9.40 39.38 5.62
CA LEU A 52 8.06 38.96 6.00
C LEU A 52 7.03 39.92 5.42
N GLY A 53 6.09 39.37 4.65
CA GLY A 53 4.94 40.10 4.15
C GLY A 53 3.80 40.21 5.17
N GLU A 54 2.61 40.46 4.67
CA GLU A 54 1.40 40.51 5.49
C GLU A 54 0.99 39.07 5.88
N TYR A 55 1.15 38.71 7.15
CA TYR A 55 0.86 37.38 7.70
C TYR A 55 -0.30 37.36 8.70
N LYS A 56 -0.85 38.56 9.05
CA LYS A 56 -2.00 38.69 9.94
C LYS A 56 -3.25 39.04 9.17
N GLY A 57 -4.36 38.38 9.53
CA GLY A 57 -5.65 38.61 8.89
C GLY A 57 -5.79 37.93 7.53
N ILE A 58 -4.94 36.94 7.23
CA ILE A 58 -5.07 36.10 6.04
C ILE A 58 -6.39 35.36 6.13
N THR A 59 -7.13 35.33 5.03
CA THR A 59 -8.36 34.56 4.87
C THR A 59 -8.09 33.46 3.85
N ILE A 60 -8.34 32.22 4.25
CA ILE A 60 -8.29 31.04 3.37
C ILE A 60 -9.71 30.53 3.12
N GLU A 61 -9.90 29.83 2.03
CA GLU A 61 -11.10 29.02 1.81
C GLU A 61 -10.94 27.73 2.64
N GLY A 62 -11.87 27.51 3.58
CA GLY A 62 -11.80 26.37 4.49
C GLY A 62 -12.09 25.06 3.76
N ALA A 63 -11.31 24.02 4.04
CA ALA A 63 -11.59 22.68 3.58
C ALA A 63 -12.87 22.12 4.25
N SER A 64 -13.65 21.33 3.50
CA SER A 64 -14.86 20.68 4.02
C SER A 64 -14.49 19.46 4.88
N ALA A 65 -15.24 19.26 5.95
CA ALA A 65 -15.18 18.09 6.81
C ALA A 65 -16.55 17.38 6.86
N GLU A 66 -17.36 17.53 5.82
CA GLU A 66 -18.66 16.88 5.73
C GLU A 66 -18.49 15.42 5.29
N VAL A 67 -19.11 14.50 6.03
CA VAL A 67 -19.20 13.07 5.71
C VAL A 67 -20.61 12.75 5.26
N THR A 68 -20.73 12.12 4.12
CA THR A 68 -22.01 11.73 3.51
C THR A 68 -22.49 10.37 4.01
N ASP A 69 -23.77 10.05 3.78
CA ASP A 69 -24.29 8.70 4.07
C ASP A 69 -23.69 7.65 3.12
N GLU A 70 -23.30 8.06 1.91
CA GLU A 70 -22.70 7.21 0.90
C GLU A 70 -21.30 6.76 1.33
N GLU A 71 -20.46 7.66 1.86
CA GLU A 71 -19.13 7.33 2.38
C GLU A 71 -19.19 6.37 3.57
N VAL A 72 -20.18 6.53 4.45
CA VAL A 72 -20.40 5.59 5.55
C VAL A 72 -20.83 4.22 5.05
N GLU A 73 -21.69 4.15 4.03
CA GLU A 73 -22.14 2.88 3.45
C GLU A 73 -21.01 2.18 2.69
N GLU A 74 -20.16 2.93 2.00
CA GLU A 74 -18.97 2.42 1.32
C GLU A 74 -17.99 1.79 2.31
N GLU A 75 -17.71 2.46 3.43
CA GLU A 75 -16.81 1.92 4.46
C GLU A 75 -17.37 0.65 5.11
N ILE A 76 -18.70 0.57 5.27
CA ILE A 76 -19.36 -0.63 5.78
C ILE A 76 -19.29 -1.78 4.76
N GLN A 77 -19.39 -1.48 3.47
CA GLN A 77 -19.23 -2.48 2.42
C GLN A 77 -17.78 -2.99 2.37
N ASN A 78 -16.80 -2.12 2.55
CA ASN A 78 -15.39 -2.53 2.65
C ASN A 78 -15.17 -3.55 3.77
N LEU A 79 -15.78 -3.32 4.95
CA LEU A 79 -15.73 -4.33 6.01
C LEU A 79 -16.27 -5.69 5.57
N VAL A 80 -17.40 -5.72 4.85
CA VAL A 80 -17.98 -6.99 4.38
C VAL A 80 -17.09 -7.67 3.35
N LEU A 81 -16.45 -6.89 2.47
CA LEU A 81 -15.55 -7.39 1.44
C LEU A 81 -14.24 -7.97 2.01
N ASP A 82 -13.78 -7.47 3.17
CA ASP A 82 -12.63 -8.02 3.88
C ASP A 82 -12.85 -9.46 4.40
N TYR A 83 -14.12 -9.89 4.46
CA TYR A 83 -14.53 -11.23 4.94
C TYR A 83 -15.18 -12.08 3.86
N VAL A 84 -14.89 -11.79 2.60
CA VAL A 84 -15.31 -12.65 1.49
C VAL A 84 -14.62 -14.00 1.63
N GLU A 85 -15.40 -15.07 1.51
CA GLU A 85 -14.89 -16.44 1.44
C GLU A 85 -15.05 -16.97 0.03
N TYR A 86 -14.13 -17.83 -0.38
CA TYR A 86 -14.23 -18.56 -1.65
C TYR A 86 -14.69 -19.97 -1.37
N GLN A 87 -15.70 -20.43 -2.10
CA GLN A 87 -16.26 -21.77 -1.95
C GLN A 87 -16.15 -22.56 -3.26
N GLU A 88 -15.61 -23.77 -3.18
CA GLU A 88 -15.46 -24.65 -4.34
C GLU A 88 -16.82 -24.96 -5.00
N ILE A 89 -16.89 -24.75 -6.31
CA ILE A 89 -18.01 -25.15 -7.18
C ILE A 89 -17.82 -26.61 -7.56
N THR A 90 -18.74 -27.47 -7.15
CA THR A 90 -18.66 -28.94 -7.40
C THR A 90 -19.63 -29.42 -8.47
N ASP A 91 -20.46 -28.58 -9.04
CA ASP A 91 -21.47 -28.95 -10.05
C ASP A 91 -20.95 -28.91 -11.48
N ARG A 92 -19.74 -28.38 -11.69
CA ARG A 92 -19.01 -28.36 -12.97
C ARG A 92 -17.50 -28.52 -12.76
N ASP A 93 -16.82 -28.96 -13.81
CA ASP A 93 -15.38 -29.19 -13.83
C ASP A 93 -14.63 -28.36 -14.88
N THR A 94 -15.35 -27.45 -15.55
CA THR A 94 -14.81 -26.70 -16.69
C THR A 94 -14.81 -25.23 -16.39
N VAL A 95 -13.64 -24.61 -16.53
CA VAL A 95 -13.37 -23.18 -16.29
C VAL A 95 -14.08 -22.30 -17.31
N LYS A 96 -14.66 -21.20 -16.86
CA LYS A 96 -15.29 -20.16 -17.67
C LYS A 96 -14.55 -18.84 -17.45
N ASP A 97 -14.88 -17.89 -18.31
CA ASP A 97 -14.50 -16.49 -18.14
C ASP A 97 -15.08 -15.94 -16.84
N GLU A 98 -14.36 -15.07 -16.17
CA GLU A 98 -14.68 -14.47 -14.86
C GLU A 98 -14.76 -15.45 -13.66
N ASP A 99 -14.41 -16.75 -13.83
CA ASP A 99 -14.33 -17.67 -12.70
C ASP A 99 -13.17 -17.33 -11.78
N PHE A 100 -13.39 -17.47 -10.48
CA PHE A 100 -12.30 -17.60 -9.52
C PHE A 100 -11.79 -19.04 -9.54
N VAL A 101 -10.48 -19.20 -9.57
CA VAL A 101 -9.82 -20.52 -9.64
C VAL A 101 -8.61 -20.56 -8.74
N ASN A 102 -8.41 -21.71 -8.12
CA ASN A 102 -7.16 -22.05 -7.47
C ASN A 102 -6.29 -22.82 -8.45
N ILE A 103 -5.04 -22.40 -8.64
CA ILE A 103 -4.12 -22.96 -9.62
C ILE A 103 -2.75 -23.30 -9.04
N ASP A 104 -2.13 -24.33 -9.60
CA ASP A 104 -0.69 -24.57 -9.54
C ASP A 104 -0.10 -24.28 -10.91
N TYR A 105 1.06 -23.63 -10.96
CA TYR A 105 1.75 -23.43 -12.23
C TYR A 105 3.25 -23.66 -12.13
N THR A 106 3.84 -24.17 -13.18
CA THR A 106 5.27 -24.35 -13.32
C THR A 106 5.76 -23.74 -14.62
N CYS A 107 6.85 -22.99 -14.55
CA CYS A 107 7.50 -22.39 -15.69
C CYS A 107 8.83 -23.07 -15.98
N THR A 108 8.99 -23.60 -17.19
CA THR A 108 10.22 -24.22 -17.67
C THR A 108 10.89 -23.33 -18.71
N ILE A 109 12.12 -22.86 -18.43
CA ILE A 109 12.92 -22.02 -19.32
C ILE A 109 14.16 -22.78 -19.73
N ASP A 110 14.47 -22.84 -21.03
CA ASP A 110 15.62 -23.59 -21.57
C ASP A 110 15.66 -25.09 -21.17
N GLY A 111 14.50 -25.65 -20.78
CA GLY A 111 14.35 -27.06 -20.38
C GLY A 111 14.58 -27.32 -18.89
N GLU A 112 14.79 -26.30 -18.10
CA GLU A 112 14.89 -26.37 -16.64
C GLU A 112 13.72 -25.60 -16.00
N GLU A 113 13.14 -26.17 -14.92
CA GLU A 113 12.11 -25.52 -14.13
C GLU A 113 12.70 -24.32 -13.41
N ASN A 114 11.95 -23.22 -13.39
CA ASN A 114 12.34 -21.98 -12.74
C ASN A 114 11.42 -21.68 -11.56
N ASP A 115 11.95 -21.87 -10.35
CA ASP A 115 11.20 -21.70 -9.10
C ASP A 115 10.71 -20.24 -8.88
N SER A 116 11.37 -19.25 -9.50
CA SER A 116 10.96 -17.83 -9.39
C SER A 116 9.68 -17.53 -10.20
N TYR A 117 9.35 -18.39 -11.14
CA TYR A 117 8.19 -18.27 -12.01
C TYR A 117 7.29 -19.51 -11.93
N SER A 118 7.34 -20.24 -10.81
CA SER A 118 6.51 -21.40 -10.50
C SER A 118 5.96 -21.24 -9.10
N ASP A 119 4.67 -21.55 -8.91
CA ASP A 119 4.04 -21.49 -7.59
C ASP A 119 2.86 -22.44 -7.52
N THR A 120 2.34 -22.64 -6.31
CA THR A 120 1.22 -23.54 -6.01
C THR A 120 0.23 -22.86 -5.09
N ASP A 121 -1.04 -23.29 -5.16
CA ASP A 121 -2.11 -22.81 -4.28
C ASP A 121 -2.36 -21.32 -4.46
N ILE A 122 -2.43 -20.87 -5.71
CA ILE A 122 -2.65 -19.47 -6.06
C ILE A 122 -4.08 -19.27 -6.51
N ASP A 123 -4.77 -18.32 -5.86
CA ASP A 123 -6.10 -17.90 -6.24
C ASP A 123 -6.03 -16.75 -7.23
N THR A 124 -6.80 -16.83 -8.31
CA THR A 124 -6.89 -15.79 -9.33
C THR A 124 -8.27 -15.79 -9.99
N GLN A 125 -8.66 -14.65 -10.54
CA GLN A 125 -9.87 -14.53 -11.36
C GLN A 125 -9.51 -14.56 -12.84
N ILE A 126 -10.12 -15.47 -13.59
CA ILE A 126 -9.91 -15.61 -15.03
C ILE A 126 -10.36 -14.32 -15.75
N GLY A 127 -9.46 -13.73 -16.54
CA GLY A 127 -9.72 -12.52 -17.33
C GLY A 127 -9.65 -11.21 -16.54
N SER A 128 -9.28 -11.24 -15.26
CA SER A 128 -9.07 -10.01 -14.47
C SER A 128 -7.84 -9.22 -14.93
N GLY A 129 -6.82 -9.91 -15.46
CA GLY A 129 -5.51 -9.34 -15.73
C GLY A 129 -4.71 -9.00 -14.47
N GLU A 130 -5.21 -9.39 -13.29
CA GLU A 130 -4.52 -9.16 -12.01
C GLU A 130 -3.39 -10.16 -11.78
N PHE A 131 -3.57 -11.40 -12.27
CA PHE A 131 -2.55 -12.41 -12.19
C PHE A 131 -1.65 -12.35 -13.43
N THR A 132 -0.53 -11.68 -13.29
CA THR A 132 0.49 -11.56 -14.34
C THR A 132 1.87 -11.79 -13.74
N LEU A 133 2.72 -12.51 -14.45
CA LEU A 133 4.14 -12.63 -14.10
C LEU A 133 4.96 -11.41 -14.56
N GLY A 134 4.30 -10.34 -14.97
CA GLY A 134 4.84 -9.09 -15.45
C GLY A 134 4.03 -8.56 -16.63
N GLU A 135 4.16 -7.28 -16.95
CA GLU A 135 3.43 -6.63 -18.03
C GLU A 135 3.64 -7.37 -19.37
N GLY A 136 2.54 -7.77 -19.99
CA GLY A 136 2.52 -8.54 -21.23
C GLY A 136 2.77 -10.04 -21.10
N PHE A 137 2.76 -10.57 -19.87
CA PHE A 137 2.87 -12.02 -19.60
C PHE A 137 1.60 -12.56 -18.95
N GLU A 138 0.49 -12.39 -19.65
CA GLU A 138 -0.83 -12.83 -19.23
C GLU A 138 -1.11 -14.22 -19.79
N PHE A 139 -1.60 -15.13 -18.95
CA PHE A 139 -1.89 -16.50 -19.40
C PHE A 139 -3.26 -17.01 -18.93
N GLU A 140 -3.92 -16.32 -18.01
CA GLU A 140 -5.20 -16.73 -17.40
C GLU A 140 -6.30 -16.98 -18.45
N GLU A 141 -6.37 -16.16 -19.49
CA GLU A 141 -7.37 -16.34 -20.56
C GLU A 141 -7.24 -17.70 -21.28
N ASN A 142 -6.03 -18.31 -21.29
CA ASN A 142 -5.80 -19.61 -21.89
C ASN A 142 -6.37 -20.77 -21.05
N LEU A 143 -6.82 -20.49 -19.82
CA LEU A 143 -7.46 -21.46 -18.95
C LEU A 143 -8.96 -21.58 -19.19
N VAL A 144 -9.57 -20.69 -19.97
CA VAL A 144 -10.99 -20.81 -20.33
C VAL A 144 -11.22 -22.12 -21.09
N GLY A 145 -12.09 -22.97 -20.55
CA GLY A 145 -12.36 -24.31 -21.07
C GLY A 145 -11.44 -25.41 -20.54
N ALA A 146 -10.47 -25.07 -19.70
CA ALA A 146 -9.67 -26.06 -18.99
C ALA A 146 -10.53 -26.86 -18.01
N LYS A 147 -10.07 -28.05 -17.65
CA LYS A 147 -10.75 -28.89 -16.66
C LYS A 147 -9.95 -28.97 -15.37
N VAL A 148 -10.68 -28.98 -14.28
CA VAL A 148 -10.11 -29.19 -12.94
C VAL A 148 -9.30 -30.48 -12.92
N GLY A 149 -8.05 -30.39 -12.43
CA GLY A 149 -7.11 -31.51 -12.31
C GLY A 149 -6.40 -31.92 -13.61
N GLU A 150 -6.72 -31.31 -14.77
CA GLU A 150 -6.04 -31.58 -16.02
C GLU A 150 -5.01 -30.47 -16.33
N PRO A 151 -3.70 -30.79 -16.52
CA PRO A 151 -2.70 -29.78 -16.80
C PRO A 151 -2.87 -29.16 -18.20
N VAL A 152 -2.82 -27.87 -18.29
CA VAL A 152 -2.79 -27.08 -19.53
C VAL A 152 -1.36 -26.63 -19.78
N LYS A 153 -0.81 -26.96 -20.96
CA LYS A 153 0.53 -26.52 -21.38
C LYS A 153 0.43 -25.42 -22.42
N MET A 154 1.19 -24.37 -22.21
CA MET A 154 1.28 -23.25 -23.14
C MET A 154 2.73 -22.81 -23.34
N GLU A 155 3.05 -22.38 -24.56
CA GLU A 155 4.35 -21.76 -24.86
C GLU A 155 4.19 -20.24 -24.83
N LEU A 156 4.92 -19.59 -23.95
CA LEU A 156 4.92 -18.15 -23.76
C LEU A 156 6.31 -17.58 -24.06
N THR A 157 6.41 -16.29 -24.22
CA THR A 157 7.69 -15.60 -24.42
C THR A 157 7.70 -14.38 -23.53
N PHE A 158 8.71 -14.25 -22.67
CA PHE A 158 8.89 -13.06 -21.87
C PHE A 158 9.10 -11.83 -22.76
N PRO A 159 8.54 -10.65 -22.41
CA PRO A 159 8.83 -9.40 -23.12
C PRO A 159 10.32 -9.12 -23.22
N GLU A 160 10.76 -8.44 -24.30
CA GLU A 160 12.19 -8.10 -24.47
C GLU A 160 12.67 -7.05 -23.45
N ASP A 161 11.76 -6.27 -22.91
CA ASP A 161 11.94 -5.23 -21.89
C ASP A 161 11.54 -5.68 -20.48
N TYR A 162 11.42 -7.00 -20.26
CA TYR A 162 11.10 -7.57 -18.95
C TYR A 162 12.18 -7.20 -17.93
N ASP A 163 11.75 -6.83 -16.70
CA ASP A 163 12.64 -6.33 -15.63
C ASP A 163 13.77 -7.31 -15.27
N ASP A 164 13.47 -8.62 -15.27
CA ASP A 164 14.49 -9.65 -15.11
C ASP A 164 15.18 -9.92 -16.44
N THR A 165 16.36 -9.33 -16.60
CA THR A 165 17.19 -9.47 -17.81
C THR A 165 17.66 -10.88 -18.08
N ASP A 166 17.62 -11.79 -17.09
CA ASP A 166 18.02 -13.18 -17.25
C ASP A 166 16.97 -14.01 -18.00
N VAL A 167 15.72 -13.55 -18.01
CA VAL A 167 14.61 -14.20 -18.70
C VAL A 167 14.01 -13.37 -19.83
N ALA A 168 14.32 -12.07 -19.92
CA ALA A 168 13.82 -11.17 -20.95
C ALA A 168 14.02 -11.74 -22.36
N GLY A 169 12.95 -11.75 -23.16
CA GLY A 169 12.92 -12.30 -24.52
C GLY A 169 13.03 -13.81 -24.62
N LYS A 170 13.16 -14.54 -23.51
CA LYS A 170 13.23 -16.02 -23.53
C LYS A 170 11.86 -16.65 -23.69
N LYS A 171 11.85 -17.82 -24.30
CA LYS A 171 10.67 -18.67 -24.35
C LYS A 171 10.61 -19.52 -23.11
N CYS A 172 9.38 -19.69 -22.59
CA CYS A 172 9.09 -20.64 -21.54
C CYS A 172 7.93 -21.55 -21.92
N THR A 173 7.90 -22.73 -21.30
CA THR A 173 6.74 -23.58 -21.29
C THR A 173 6.09 -23.45 -19.91
N MET A 174 4.87 -22.93 -19.89
CA MET A 174 4.04 -22.88 -18.70
C MET A 174 3.13 -24.09 -18.66
N GLU A 175 3.10 -24.81 -17.55
CA GLU A 175 2.15 -25.88 -17.26
C GLU A 175 1.31 -25.44 -16.07
N VAL A 176 0.00 -25.27 -16.27
CA VAL A 176 -0.94 -24.80 -15.26
C VAL A 176 -1.97 -25.89 -14.98
N THR A 177 -2.20 -26.18 -13.72
CA THR A 177 -3.26 -27.10 -13.27
C THR A 177 -4.27 -26.29 -12.47
N VAL A 178 -5.54 -26.32 -12.88
CA VAL A 178 -6.63 -25.76 -12.08
C VAL A 178 -7.01 -26.78 -11.01
N ASN A 179 -6.83 -26.43 -9.74
CA ASN A 179 -7.13 -27.30 -8.60
C ASN A 179 -8.62 -27.25 -8.23
N ALA A 180 -9.20 -26.04 -8.27
CA ALA A 180 -10.60 -25.79 -7.96
C ALA A 180 -11.15 -24.65 -8.81
N ILE A 181 -12.45 -24.67 -9.02
CA ILE A 181 -13.23 -23.50 -9.47
C ILE A 181 -14.03 -23.06 -8.27
N GLU A 182 -14.00 -21.78 -7.99
CA GLU A 182 -14.57 -21.22 -6.78
C GLU A 182 -15.61 -20.15 -7.09
N GLU A 183 -16.52 -19.92 -6.15
CA GLU A 183 -17.42 -18.78 -6.16
C GLU A 183 -17.18 -17.92 -4.94
N GLU A 184 -17.31 -16.65 -5.16
CA GLU A 184 -17.20 -15.63 -4.12
C GLU A 184 -18.47 -15.64 -3.26
N VAL A 185 -18.30 -15.90 -1.96
CA VAL A 185 -19.38 -15.86 -0.97
C VAL A 185 -19.24 -14.62 -0.13
N VAL A 186 -19.98 -13.59 -0.49
CA VAL A 186 -20.03 -12.33 0.27
C VAL A 186 -20.93 -12.52 1.50
N PRO A 187 -20.43 -12.33 2.73
CA PRO A 187 -21.23 -12.50 3.91
C PRO A 187 -22.34 -11.44 4.00
N GLU A 188 -23.47 -11.80 4.60
CA GLU A 188 -24.53 -10.84 4.87
C GLU A 188 -24.17 -9.96 6.08
N LEU A 189 -24.32 -8.64 5.93
CA LEU A 189 -24.15 -7.69 7.02
C LEU A 189 -25.29 -7.84 8.05
N THR A 190 -25.03 -8.58 9.10
CA THR A 190 -25.96 -8.84 10.19
C THR A 190 -25.37 -8.41 11.53
N ASP A 191 -26.21 -8.28 12.57
CA ASP A 191 -25.70 -8.01 13.92
C ASP A 191 -24.75 -9.12 14.41
N ALA A 192 -24.97 -10.36 13.99
CA ALA A 192 -24.08 -11.46 14.33
C ALA A 192 -22.71 -11.30 13.67
N PHE A 193 -22.68 -10.93 12.39
CA PHE A 193 -21.46 -10.65 11.64
C PHE A 193 -20.67 -9.49 12.27
N VAL A 194 -21.35 -8.37 12.54
CA VAL A 194 -20.72 -7.20 13.16
C VAL A 194 -20.13 -7.54 14.53
N LYS A 195 -20.87 -8.29 15.36
CA LYS A 195 -20.40 -8.70 16.69
C LYS A 195 -19.20 -9.64 16.67
N GLU A 196 -19.08 -10.45 15.63
CA GLU A 196 -17.95 -11.39 15.46
C GLU A 196 -16.68 -10.68 14.97
N ASN A 197 -16.85 -9.67 14.11
CA ASN A 197 -15.75 -9.06 13.37
C ASN A 197 -15.38 -7.64 13.81
N THR A 198 -16.16 -7.05 14.75
CA THR A 198 -15.92 -5.69 15.26
C THR A 198 -16.16 -5.61 16.78
N ASP A 199 -15.89 -4.45 17.36
CA ASP A 199 -16.17 -4.17 18.77
C ASP A 199 -17.64 -3.74 19.02
N CYS A 200 -18.51 -3.77 18.00
CA CYS A 200 -19.91 -3.37 18.08
C CYS A 200 -20.85 -4.57 18.25
N ASP A 201 -21.98 -4.38 18.92
CA ASP A 201 -22.99 -5.44 19.11
C ASP A 201 -24.02 -5.50 17.97
N THR A 202 -24.19 -4.42 17.19
CA THR A 202 -25.21 -4.31 16.13
C THR A 202 -24.73 -3.52 14.93
N VAL A 203 -25.35 -3.76 13.77
CA VAL A 203 -25.10 -2.99 12.52
C VAL A 203 -25.35 -1.49 12.73
N GLU A 204 -26.39 -1.13 13.50
CA GLU A 204 -26.70 0.29 13.76
C GLU A 204 -25.61 0.97 14.60
N GLU A 205 -25.07 0.26 15.60
CA GLU A 205 -23.97 0.75 16.43
C GLU A 205 -22.70 0.90 15.59
N TYR A 206 -22.38 -0.07 14.76
CA TYR A 206 -21.24 -0.02 13.83
C TYR A 206 -21.36 1.15 12.86
N LYS A 207 -22.51 1.34 12.20
CA LYS A 207 -22.77 2.49 11.32
C LYS A 207 -22.53 3.83 12.03
N LYS A 208 -22.94 3.94 13.26
CA LYS A 208 -22.75 5.16 14.06
C LYS A 208 -21.28 5.38 14.42
N GLN A 209 -20.57 4.31 14.75
CA GLN A 209 -19.14 4.38 15.05
C GLN A 209 -18.34 4.75 13.80
N THR A 210 -18.57 4.09 12.68
CA THR A 210 -17.93 4.37 11.38
C THR A 210 -18.13 5.83 10.97
N ARG A 211 -19.37 6.34 11.07
CA ARG A 211 -19.64 7.76 10.80
C ARG A 211 -18.80 8.68 11.67
N LYS A 212 -18.73 8.39 12.97
CA LYS A 212 -17.97 9.21 13.91
C LYS A 212 -16.47 9.19 13.57
N GLU A 213 -15.93 8.04 13.22
CA GLU A 213 -14.52 7.88 12.84
C GLU A 213 -14.20 8.63 11.54
N LEU A 214 -15.09 8.54 10.54
CA LEU A 214 -14.96 9.31 9.31
C LEU A 214 -15.05 10.82 9.55
N GLU A 215 -15.97 11.28 10.42
CA GLU A 215 -16.08 12.70 10.80
C GLU A 215 -14.83 13.21 11.53
N GLU A 216 -14.25 12.40 12.42
CA GLU A 216 -13.00 12.73 13.12
C GLU A 216 -11.81 12.79 12.14
N SER A 217 -11.72 11.86 11.19
CA SER A 217 -10.70 11.86 10.12
C SER A 217 -10.86 13.05 9.20
N ALA A 218 -12.05 13.29 8.67
CA ALA A 218 -12.32 14.42 7.78
C ALA A 218 -12.05 15.78 8.47
N GLN A 219 -12.33 15.88 9.76
CA GLN A 219 -12.03 17.10 10.54
C GLN A 219 -10.52 17.30 10.68
N SER A 220 -9.75 16.22 10.92
CA SER A 220 -8.28 16.30 11.01
C SER A 220 -7.66 16.70 9.66
N GLU A 221 -8.09 16.04 8.57
CA GLU A 221 -7.63 16.35 7.22
C GLU A 221 -7.97 17.78 6.79
N ALA A 222 -9.17 18.25 7.12
CA ALA A 222 -9.57 19.62 6.84
C ALA A 222 -8.73 20.62 7.65
N GLN A 223 -8.38 20.30 8.90
CA GLN A 223 -7.49 21.15 9.70
C GLN A 223 -6.08 21.22 9.09
N ASP A 224 -5.49 20.07 8.74
CA ASP A 224 -4.16 19.99 8.15
C ASP A 224 -4.10 20.75 6.81
N THR A 225 -5.13 20.56 5.96
CA THR A 225 -5.29 21.28 4.70
C THR A 225 -5.40 22.80 4.92
N ASN A 226 -6.17 23.23 5.90
CA ASN A 226 -6.31 24.63 6.24
C ASN A 226 -5.00 25.22 6.76
N GLU A 227 -4.25 24.49 7.57
CA GLU A 227 -2.92 24.89 8.05
C GLU A 227 -1.94 25.02 6.89
N GLN A 228 -1.92 24.06 5.98
CA GLN A 228 -1.09 24.10 4.78
C GLN A 228 -1.44 25.31 3.89
N ASN A 229 -2.72 25.50 3.57
CA ASN A 229 -3.19 26.63 2.75
C ASN A 229 -2.82 27.98 3.39
N MET A 230 -2.90 28.07 4.71
CA MET A 230 -2.51 29.28 5.44
C MET A 230 -1.00 29.51 5.33
N TRP A 231 -0.18 28.46 5.48
CA TRP A 231 1.27 28.55 5.31
C TRP A 231 1.67 28.95 3.89
N GLU A 232 1.04 28.36 2.88
CA GLU A 232 1.28 28.73 1.48
C GLU A 232 1.00 30.20 1.22
N GLN A 233 -0.09 30.73 1.78
CA GLN A 233 -0.42 32.15 1.67
C GLN A 233 0.59 33.03 2.41
N VAL A 234 1.04 32.63 3.60
CA VAL A 234 2.10 33.34 4.32
C VAL A 234 3.37 33.38 3.49
N VAL A 235 3.79 32.25 2.95
CA VAL A 235 5.00 32.14 2.12
C VAL A 235 4.88 32.96 0.84
N ALA A 236 3.71 32.91 0.18
CA ALA A 236 3.46 33.69 -1.03
C ALA A 236 3.52 35.22 -0.79
N ASN A 237 3.16 35.68 0.41
CA ASN A 237 3.25 37.07 0.80
C ASN A 237 4.69 37.52 1.18
N CYS A 238 5.58 36.54 1.42
CA CYS A 238 6.98 36.84 1.75
C CYS A 238 7.79 37.17 0.50
N LYS A 239 8.80 38.03 0.68
CA LYS A 239 9.72 38.35 -0.40
C LYS A 239 11.09 37.73 -0.12
N LYS A 240 11.53 36.88 -1.04
CA LYS A 240 12.87 36.35 -1.01
C LYS A 240 13.90 37.43 -1.32
N ILE A 241 14.85 37.66 -0.41
CA ILE A 241 15.90 38.67 -0.56
C ILE A 241 17.11 38.08 -1.28
N LYS A 242 17.56 36.92 -0.83
CA LYS A 242 18.68 36.19 -1.42
C LYS A 242 18.45 34.66 -1.37
N GLU A 243 19.24 33.91 -2.14
CA GLU A 243 19.19 32.46 -2.12
C GLU A 243 19.61 31.89 -0.76
N PHE A 244 18.93 30.84 -0.30
CA PHE A 244 19.34 30.11 0.89
C PHE A 244 20.66 29.36 0.62
N PRO A 245 21.54 29.25 1.62
CA PRO A 245 22.71 28.38 1.52
C PRO A 245 22.30 26.95 1.20
N GLN A 246 23.02 26.29 0.28
CA GLN A 246 22.66 24.97 -0.21
C GLN A 246 22.72 23.92 0.92
N ASP A 247 23.64 24.08 1.86
CA ASP A 247 23.80 23.26 3.05
C ASP A 247 22.63 23.29 4.03
N ILE A 248 21.71 24.28 3.88
CA ILE A 248 20.46 24.36 4.65
C ILE A 248 19.29 23.74 3.87
N VAL A 249 19.33 23.83 2.54
CA VAL A 249 18.26 23.31 1.67
C VAL A 249 18.32 21.79 1.57
N ASP A 250 19.52 21.21 1.69
CA ASP A 250 19.77 19.77 1.51
C ASP A 250 19.67 18.96 2.83
N GLN A 251 19.26 19.59 3.96
CA GLN A 251 19.00 18.96 5.26
C GLN A 251 17.52 18.58 5.43
#